data_0d70aa77fec74cc984e2c9f0470155aa
#
_entry.id   0d70aa77fec74cc984e2c9f0470155aa
#
_cell.length_a   1.000
_cell.length_b   1.000
_cell.length_c   1.000
_cell.angle_alpha   90.00
_cell.angle_beta   90.00
_cell.angle_gamma   90.00
#
_symmetry.space_group_name_H-M   'P 1'
#
loop_
_entity.id
_entity.type
_entity.pdbx_description
1 polymer ?
#
loop_
_entity_poly.entity_id
_entity_poly.type
_entity_poly.pdbx_seq_one_letter_code
_entity_poly.pdbx_strand_id
1 'polypeptide(L)'
;MNSLDAEAIESFSILKDATATALYGTRGANGVMIITTKSGKDLDKPIINFRLEGALTSLTKVPEMADGVTYMEAYNEGAARPTSAATPYSREKIEGTRAGLNPYLYPNVDWYDEMFKKNAFAQRANFNIRGGNKKMDYFMSVGVKHSDGNLNSLSEKYGFSYNNNINVTNYDFINNLNVQATPTTKLSLGLNASIKDWKGPNASTSSLFASTMEHNPVDYPVSFPAGYGYDTEDIMWGDKSGGPFATGGYMNPVADYVTGYKTNHTSIITANFKLQQDLGMFIKGLAFNGLFSYKNHSSSNATRVSDYNAFEVASQNDETGEYTLRRTGNERGTAIKTSGSHSGNRKLYLQATLDYKHTFGGVHDVNAMFLF
;
A
#
# COMPACT_ATOMS: atom_id res chain seq x y z
N MET A 1 -6.03 5.99 12.74
CA MET A 1 -5.20 7.17 12.54
C MET A 1 -4.88 7.45 11.07
N ASN A 2 -4.78 6.45 10.21
CA ASN A 2 -4.36 6.64 8.80
C ASN A 2 -5.39 7.32 7.88
N SER A 3 -6.53 7.80 8.40
CA SER A 3 -7.60 8.43 7.61
C SER A 3 -7.73 9.94 7.83
N LEU A 4 -6.81 10.56 8.57
CA LEU A 4 -6.79 12.01 8.78
C LEU A 4 -5.48 12.58 8.22
N ASP A 5 -5.59 13.61 7.37
CA ASP A 5 -4.44 14.37 6.92
C ASP A 5 -3.85 15.18 8.09
N ALA A 6 -2.53 15.11 8.27
CA ALA A 6 -1.83 15.85 9.32
C ALA A 6 -2.07 17.37 9.23
N GLU A 7 -2.25 17.90 8.02
CA GLU A 7 -2.53 19.33 7.80
C GLU A 7 -3.91 19.76 8.35
N ALA A 8 -4.81 18.83 8.59
CA ALA A 8 -6.11 19.11 9.18
C ALA A 8 -6.12 19.10 10.72
N ILE A 9 -5.03 18.64 11.35
CA ILE A 9 -4.94 18.51 12.80
C ILE A 9 -4.51 19.85 13.40
N GLU A 10 -5.23 20.32 14.41
CA GLU A 10 -4.88 21.46 15.22
C GLU A 10 -4.14 21.03 16.48
N SER A 11 -4.66 20.03 17.17
CA SER A 11 -4.06 19.47 18.37
C SER A 11 -4.46 18.01 18.60
N PHE A 12 -3.71 17.35 19.47
CA PHE A 12 -4.10 16.04 19.99
C PHE A 12 -3.85 15.98 21.50
N SER A 13 -4.69 15.20 22.19
CA SER A 13 -4.59 14.94 23.63
C SER A 13 -4.68 13.46 23.87
N ILE A 14 -3.87 12.95 24.79
CA ILE A 14 -3.90 11.53 25.19
C ILE A 14 -4.38 11.45 26.62
N LEU A 15 -5.56 10.85 26.81
CA LEU A 15 -6.13 10.55 28.11
C LEU A 15 -5.67 9.16 28.56
N LYS A 16 -4.98 9.09 29.71
CA LYS A 16 -4.41 7.84 30.24
C LYS A 16 -5.01 7.44 31.58
N ASP A 17 -5.61 8.37 32.31
CA ASP A 17 -6.18 8.09 33.62
C ASP A 17 -7.62 7.56 33.51
N ALA A 18 -8.03 6.78 34.53
CA ALA A 18 -9.33 6.13 34.56
C ALA A 18 -10.49 7.13 34.58
N THR A 19 -10.32 8.28 35.22
CA THR A 19 -11.37 9.31 35.33
C THR A 19 -11.63 9.94 33.98
N ALA A 20 -10.56 10.30 33.24
CA ALA A 20 -10.69 10.89 31.92
C ALA A 20 -11.23 9.90 30.87
N THR A 21 -10.94 8.58 31.04
CA THR A 21 -11.39 7.55 30.10
C THR A 21 -12.76 6.97 30.43
N ALA A 22 -13.32 7.24 31.61
CA ALA A 22 -14.61 6.69 32.06
C ALA A 22 -15.78 6.98 31.09
N LEU A 23 -15.78 8.14 30.43
CA LEU A 23 -16.77 8.52 29.42
C LEU A 23 -16.74 7.64 28.16
N TYR A 24 -15.67 6.89 27.95
CA TYR A 24 -15.48 6.05 26.76
C TYR A 24 -15.69 4.56 27.02
N GLY A 25 -16.09 4.20 28.27
CA GLY A 25 -16.38 2.84 28.69
C GLY A 25 -15.20 1.90 28.47
N THR A 26 -15.47 0.64 28.12
CA THR A 26 -14.45 -0.40 27.90
C THR A 26 -13.46 -0.05 26.77
N ARG A 27 -13.85 0.81 25.83
CA ARG A 27 -12.95 1.30 24.75
C ARG A 27 -11.85 2.22 25.26
N GLY A 28 -12.04 2.83 26.43
CA GLY A 28 -11.04 3.69 27.08
C GLY A 28 -9.97 2.94 27.88
N ALA A 29 -10.08 1.61 28.05
CA ALA A 29 -9.21 0.82 28.94
C ALA A 29 -7.70 0.96 28.62
N ASN A 30 -7.35 1.17 27.35
CA ASN A 30 -5.96 1.36 26.91
C ASN A 30 -5.59 2.85 26.67
N GLY A 31 -6.39 3.77 27.20
CA GLY A 31 -6.27 5.20 26.94
C GLY A 31 -7.09 5.66 25.73
N VAL A 32 -7.29 6.97 25.64
CA VAL A 32 -8.05 7.61 24.57
C VAL A 32 -7.21 8.73 23.95
N MET A 33 -7.08 8.72 22.64
CA MET A 33 -6.49 9.84 21.90
C MET A 33 -7.60 10.70 21.31
N ILE A 34 -7.66 11.96 21.73
CA ILE A 34 -8.57 12.96 21.19
C ILE A 34 -7.80 13.77 20.15
N ILE A 35 -8.31 13.85 18.94
CA ILE A 35 -7.75 14.67 17.85
C ILE A 35 -8.74 15.80 17.57
N THR A 36 -8.24 17.04 17.68
CA THR A 36 -8.98 18.23 17.31
C THR A 36 -8.53 18.68 15.93
N THR A 37 -9.47 18.81 15.01
CA THR A 37 -9.22 19.34 13.67
C THR A 37 -9.31 20.85 13.66
N LYS A 38 -8.56 21.50 12.75
CA LYS A 38 -8.57 22.94 12.56
C LYS A 38 -10.00 23.45 12.35
N SER A 39 -10.27 24.66 12.85
CA SER A 39 -11.53 25.37 12.66
C SER A 39 -11.28 26.77 12.11
N GLY A 40 -12.33 27.41 11.65
CA GLY A 40 -12.30 28.80 11.21
C GLY A 40 -12.84 29.79 12.25
N LYS A 41 -13.04 29.35 13.49
CA LYS A 41 -13.61 30.16 14.56
C LYS A 41 -12.74 31.39 14.85
N ASP A 42 -13.39 32.53 15.04
CA ASP A 42 -12.78 33.80 15.45
C ASP A 42 -11.67 34.31 14.49
N LEU A 43 -11.80 34.04 13.18
CA LEU A 43 -10.91 34.56 12.17
C LEU A 43 -11.53 35.78 11.48
N ASP A 44 -10.80 36.92 11.48
CA ASP A 44 -11.24 38.16 10.82
C ASP A 44 -11.30 37.99 9.28
N LYS A 45 -10.43 37.14 8.74
CA LYS A 45 -10.34 36.84 7.29
C LYS A 45 -10.12 35.36 7.05
N PRO A 46 -10.60 34.80 5.93
CA PRO A 46 -10.29 33.43 5.56
C PRO A 46 -8.77 33.21 5.40
N ILE A 47 -8.28 32.08 5.90
CA ILE A 47 -6.91 31.61 5.71
C ILE A 47 -6.93 30.49 4.69
N ILE A 48 -6.15 30.68 3.62
CA ILE A 48 -5.98 29.72 2.55
C ILE A 48 -4.54 29.21 2.61
N ASN A 49 -4.36 27.88 2.59
CA ASN A 49 -3.05 27.25 2.50
C ASN A 49 -3.03 26.28 1.34
N PHE A 50 -1.95 26.34 0.59
CA PHE A 50 -1.63 25.38 -0.45
C PHE A 50 -0.23 24.83 -0.19
N ARG A 51 -0.08 23.51 -0.20
CA ARG A 51 1.18 22.80 0.00
C ARG A 51 1.39 21.79 -1.11
N LEU A 52 2.56 21.83 -1.72
CA LEU A 52 3.03 20.87 -2.71
C LEU A 52 4.36 20.29 -2.24
N GLU A 53 4.47 18.99 -2.24
CA GLU A 53 5.67 18.27 -1.83
C GLU A 53 6.04 17.22 -2.88
N GLY A 54 7.33 17.13 -3.18
CA GLY A 54 7.94 16.03 -3.93
C GLY A 54 8.99 15.36 -3.06
N ALA A 55 9.04 14.04 -3.07
CA ALA A 55 10.03 13.27 -2.33
C ALA A 55 10.62 12.17 -3.21
N LEU A 56 11.94 12.03 -3.14
CA LEU A 56 12.65 10.89 -3.69
C LEU A 56 12.97 9.94 -2.53
N THR A 57 12.48 8.72 -2.62
CA THR A 57 12.74 7.68 -1.63
C THR A 57 13.77 6.70 -2.17
N SER A 58 14.76 6.35 -1.35
CA SER A 58 15.81 5.39 -1.69
C SER A 58 15.83 4.27 -0.68
N LEU A 59 16.27 3.10 -1.09
CA LEU A 59 16.52 2.00 -0.16
C LEU A 59 17.73 2.35 0.73
N THR A 60 17.59 2.17 2.03
CA THR A 60 18.66 2.48 3.00
C THR A 60 19.77 1.44 2.96
N LYS A 61 19.49 0.24 2.50
CA LYS A 61 20.46 -0.84 2.31
C LYS A 61 20.05 -1.68 1.10
N VAL A 62 20.98 -1.90 0.21
CA VAL A 62 20.85 -2.80 -0.94
C VAL A 62 21.77 -3.99 -0.68
N PRO A 63 21.30 -5.24 -0.83
CA PRO A 63 22.18 -6.40 -0.75
C PRO A 63 23.21 -6.36 -1.90
N GLU A 64 24.44 -6.69 -1.60
CA GLU A 64 25.46 -6.98 -2.62
C GLU A 64 25.36 -8.47 -2.97
N MET A 65 25.02 -8.76 -4.22
CA MET A 65 24.93 -10.13 -4.72
C MET A 65 26.26 -10.52 -5.36
N ALA A 66 26.65 -11.78 -5.19
CA ALA A 66 27.79 -12.33 -5.90
C ALA A 66 27.46 -12.43 -7.40
N ASP A 67 28.39 -12.04 -8.26
CA ASP A 67 28.27 -12.31 -9.69
C ASP A 67 28.34 -13.82 -9.98
N GLY A 68 27.92 -14.22 -11.18
CA GLY A 68 27.83 -15.62 -11.54
C GLY A 68 29.17 -16.38 -11.46
N VAL A 69 30.30 -15.73 -11.75
CA VAL A 69 31.61 -16.36 -11.65
C VAL A 69 31.96 -16.62 -10.19
N THR A 70 31.90 -15.61 -9.36
CA THR A 70 32.12 -15.71 -7.90
C THR A 70 31.19 -16.77 -7.27
N TYR A 71 29.93 -16.79 -7.68
CA TYR A 71 28.94 -17.78 -7.24
C TYR A 71 29.40 -19.21 -7.58
N MET A 72 29.77 -19.47 -8.86
CA MET A 72 30.17 -20.81 -9.30
C MET A 72 31.48 -21.27 -8.66
N GLU A 73 32.45 -20.39 -8.46
CA GLU A 73 33.71 -20.71 -7.81
C GLU A 73 33.49 -21.07 -6.33
N ALA A 74 32.71 -20.29 -5.59
CA ALA A 74 32.34 -20.59 -4.21
C ALA A 74 31.52 -21.88 -4.07
N TYR A 75 30.59 -22.11 -5.02
CA TYR A 75 29.82 -23.34 -5.08
C TYR A 75 30.72 -24.57 -5.28
N ASN A 76 31.67 -24.49 -6.23
CA ASN A 76 32.60 -25.57 -6.52
C ASN A 76 33.54 -25.87 -5.35
N GLU A 77 33.97 -24.86 -4.61
CA GLU A 77 34.73 -25.05 -3.37
C GLU A 77 33.90 -25.84 -2.32
N GLY A 78 32.60 -25.51 -2.18
CA GLY A 78 31.68 -26.26 -1.35
C GLY A 78 31.46 -27.70 -1.85
N ALA A 79 31.31 -27.87 -3.17
CA ALA A 79 31.07 -29.16 -3.81
C ALA A 79 32.28 -30.12 -3.69
N ALA A 80 33.49 -29.61 -3.58
CA ALA A 80 34.74 -30.40 -3.42
C ALA A 80 34.84 -31.07 -2.05
N ARG A 81 33.98 -30.78 -1.10
CA ARG A 81 34.00 -31.40 0.22
C ARG A 81 33.62 -32.91 0.15
N PRO A 82 34.28 -33.81 0.88
CA PRO A 82 34.05 -35.27 0.77
C PRO A 82 32.61 -35.73 1.07
N THR A 83 31.84 -34.92 1.79
CA THR A 83 30.45 -35.23 2.16
C THR A 83 29.41 -34.58 1.21
N SER A 84 29.87 -33.84 0.17
CA SER A 84 28.98 -33.18 -0.76
C SER A 84 28.54 -34.12 -1.87
N ALA A 85 27.24 -34.15 -2.16
CA ALA A 85 26.65 -34.77 -3.33
C ALA A 85 26.44 -33.78 -4.50
N ALA A 86 26.90 -32.54 -4.36
CA ALA A 86 26.73 -31.49 -5.33
C ALA A 86 27.62 -31.71 -6.57
N THR A 87 27.05 -31.51 -7.75
CA THR A 87 27.80 -31.52 -8.99
C THR A 87 28.42 -30.16 -9.26
N PRO A 88 29.75 -30.05 -9.38
CA PRO A 88 30.41 -28.78 -9.62
C PRO A 88 30.10 -28.22 -11.00
N TYR A 89 30.12 -26.90 -11.13
CA TYR A 89 30.07 -26.22 -12.41
C TYR A 89 31.37 -26.50 -13.21
N SER A 90 31.21 -26.74 -14.50
CA SER A 90 32.37 -27.00 -15.39
C SER A 90 33.23 -25.74 -15.55
N ARG A 91 34.52 -25.96 -15.81
CA ARG A 91 35.46 -24.86 -16.11
C ARG A 91 35.01 -24.07 -17.32
N GLU A 92 34.48 -24.74 -18.33
CA GLU A 92 33.96 -24.09 -19.54
C GLU A 92 32.81 -23.12 -19.19
N LYS A 93 31.84 -23.53 -18.35
CA LYS A 93 30.75 -22.68 -17.90
C LYS A 93 31.27 -21.43 -17.18
N ILE A 94 32.28 -21.60 -16.29
CA ILE A 94 32.88 -20.49 -15.56
C ILE A 94 33.61 -19.52 -16.50
N GLU A 95 34.45 -20.03 -17.40
CA GLU A 95 35.17 -19.19 -18.33
C GLU A 95 34.28 -18.53 -19.38
N GLY A 96 33.23 -19.23 -19.85
CA GLY A 96 32.25 -18.66 -20.78
C GLY A 96 31.47 -17.52 -20.13
N THR A 97 31.04 -17.67 -18.86
CA THR A 97 30.39 -16.61 -18.11
C THR A 97 31.35 -15.44 -17.84
N ARG A 98 32.60 -15.73 -17.47
CA ARG A 98 33.63 -14.69 -17.26
C ARG A 98 33.94 -13.90 -18.54
N ALA A 99 33.97 -14.56 -19.66
CA ALA A 99 34.21 -13.94 -20.97
C ALA A 99 32.97 -13.18 -21.51
N GLY A 100 31.81 -13.30 -20.87
CA GLY A 100 30.56 -12.68 -21.32
C GLY A 100 30.09 -13.25 -22.67
N LEU A 101 30.27 -14.55 -22.89
CA LEU A 101 29.79 -15.23 -24.09
C LEU A 101 28.25 -15.19 -24.18
N ASN A 102 27.68 -15.94 -25.14
CA ASN A 102 26.22 -15.94 -25.34
C ASN A 102 25.44 -16.01 -24.02
N PRO A 103 24.72 -14.95 -23.62
CA PRO A 103 24.06 -14.85 -22.31
C PRO A 103 22.91 -15.87 -22.10
N TYR A 104 22.50 -16.54 -23.15
CA TYR A 104 21.48 -17.60 -23.06
C TYR A 104 22.10 -18.95 -22.67
N LEU A 105 23.40 -19.15 -22.97
CA LEU A 105 24.19 -20.33 -22.61
C LEU A 105 25.00 -20.11 -21.33
N TYR A 106 25.50 -18.89 -21.18
CA TYR A 106 26.33 -18.46 -20.04
C TYR A 106 25.72 -17.28 -19.31
N PRO A 107 24.48 -17.45 -18.73
CA PRO A 107 23.81 -16.37 -18.03
C PRO A 107 24.61 -15.90 -16.80
N ASN A 108 24.46 -14.61 -16.51
CA ASN A 108 24.97 -13.96 -15.31
C ASN A 108 23.95 -12.88 -14.91
N VAL A 109 22.89 -13.32 -14.26
CA VAL A 109 21.73 -12.49 -13.96
C VAL A 109 21.81 -11.94 -12.54
N ASP A 110 21.87 -10.63 -12.40
CA ASP A 110 21.59 -9.98 -11.13
C ASP A 110 20.06 -9.82 -10.99
N TRP A 111 19.44 -10.79 -10.33
CA TRP A 111 18.00 -10.80 -10.11
C TRP A 111 17.49 -9.60 -9.33
N TYR A 112 18.34 -9.06 -8.43
CA TYR A 112 17.96 -7.88 -7.66
C TYR A 112 17.91 -6.63 -8.54
N ASP A 113 18.94 -6.38 -9.32
CA ASP A 113 19.01 -5.23 -10.25
C ASP A 113 17.96 -5.34 -11.37
N GLU A 114 17.62 -6.55 -11.84
CA GLU A 114 16.51 -6.75 -12.76
C GLU A 114 15.15 -6.33 -12.15
N MET A 115 14.92 -6.63 -10.87
CA MET A 115 13.63 -6.45 -10.23
C MET A 115 13.44 -5.11 -9.55
N PHE A 116 14.52 -4.51 -8.99
CA PHE A 116 14.41 -3.35 -8.12
C PHE A 116 15.16 -2.14 -8.65
N LYS A 117 14.54 -0.98 -8.63
CA LYS A 117 15.16 0.31 -8.89
C LYS A 117 15.60 0.98 -7.58
N LYS A 118 16.69 1.75 -7.67
CA LYS A 118 17.28 2.42 -6.51
C LYS A 118 16.35 3.46 -5.87
N ASN A 119 15.56 4.15 -6.69
CA ASN A 119 14.77 5.29 -6.26
C ASN A 119 13.31 5.15 -6.68
N ALA A 120 12.41 5.63 -5.83
CA ALA A 120 10.99 5.80 -6.13
C ALA A 120 10.56 7.24 -5.84
N PHE A 121 9.49 7.70 -6.50
CA PHE A 121 9.01 9.06 -6.37
C PHE A 121 7.68 9.10 -5.59
N ALA A 122 7.54 10.11 -4.73
CA ALA A 122 6.30 10.38 -4.04
C ALA A 122 5.95 11.87 -4.17
N GLN A 123 4.65 12.15 -4.31
CA GLN A 123 4.11 13.50 -4.44
C GLN A 123 2.96 13.68 -3.47
N ARG A 124 2.82 14.88 -2.93
CA ARG A 124 1.68 15.27 -2.13
C ARG A 124 1.26 16.68 -2.47
N ALA A 125 -0.04 16.88 -2.67
CA ALA A 125 -0.65 18.18 -2.76
C ALA A 125 -1.74 18.29 -1.68
N ASN A 126 -1.80 19.40 -0.97
CA ASN A 126 -2.86 19.71 -0.03
C ASN A 126 -3.31 21.15 -0.24
N PHE A 127 -4.61 21.33 -0.30
CA PHE A 127 -5.27 22.64 -0.26
C PHE A 127 -6.20 22.67 0.93
N ASN A 128 -6.11 23.71 1.75
CA ASN A 128 -7.08 23.91 2.80
C ASN A 128 -7.47 25.39 2.96
N ILE A 129 -8.71 25.59 3.34
CA ILE A 129 -9.30 26.90 3.62
C ILE A 129 -10.06 26.84 4.93
N ARG A 130 -9.89 27.86 5.76
CA ARG A 130 -10.68 28.05 6.97
C ARG A 130 -11.05 29.52 7.16
N GLY A 131 -12.21 29.73 7.71
CA GLY A 131 -12.71 31.07 7.98
C GLY A 131 -14.03 31.01 8.74
N GLY A 132 -14.45 32.15 9.26
CA GLY A 132 -15.69 32.19 9.98
C GLY A 132 -15.94 33.55 10.64
N ASN A 133 -17.10 33.64 11.26
CA ASN A 133 -17.52 34.75 12.08
C ASN A 133 -18.32 34.23 13.29
N LYS A 134 -18.96 35.12 14.03
CA LYS A 134 -19.79 34.74 15.22
C LYS A 134 -20.96 33.81 14.90
N LYS A 135 -21.43 33.79 13.64
CA LYS A 135 -22.59 32.98 13.21
C LYS A 135 -22.22 31.68 12.53
N MET A 136 -21.05 31.62 11.87
CA MET A 136 -20.64 30.46 11.09
C MET A 136 -19.13 30.37 11.08
N ASP A 137 -18.59 29.19 11.25
CA ASP A 137 -17.20 28.87 11.00
C ASP A 137 -17.07 27.60 10.16
N TYR A 138 -16.03 27.54 9.33
CA TYR A 138 -15.77 26.41 8.45
C TYR A 138 -14.30 26.12 8.34
N PHE A 139 -14.01 24.84 8.10
CA PHE A 139 -12.72 24.35 7.66
C PHE A 139 -12.94 23.31 6.56
N MET A 140 -12.26 23.45 5.44
CA MET A 140 -12.25 22.49 4.34
C MET A 140 -10.81 22.17 3.96
N SER A 141 -10.51 20.89 3.74
CA SER A 141 -9.21 20.42 3.27
C SER A 141 -9.40 19.34 2.20
N VAL A 142 -8.61 19.43 1.13
CA VAL A 142 -8.50 18.43 0.07
C VAL A 142 -7.03 18.07 -0.08
N GLY A 143 -6.71 16.79 0.06
CA GLY A 143 -5.36 16.26 -0.08
C GLY A 143 -5.29 15.16 -1.12
N VAL A 144 -4.21 15.10 -1.87
CA VAL A 144 -3.84 13.99 -2.75
C VAL A 144 -2.41 13.61 -2.46
N LYS A 145 -2.16 12.32 -2.24
CA LYS A 145 -0.82 11.77 -2.06
C LYS A 145 -0.65 10.58 -3.01
N HIS A 146 0.36 10.65 -3.85
CA HIS A 146 0.78 9.57 -4.73
C HIS A 146 2.16 9.07 -4.33
N SER A 147 2.37 7.76 -4.36
CA SER A 147 3.66 7.14 -4.05
C SER A 147 3.88 5.93 -4.95
N ASP A 148 5.02 5.91 -5.61
CA ASP A 148 5.50 4.76 -6.37
C ASP A 148 6.28 3.79 -5.48
N GLY A 149 6.33 2.53 -5.90
CA GLY A 149 7.22 1.52 -5.33
C GLY A 149 8.57 1.46 -6.04
N ASN A 150 9.47 0.65 -5.48
CA ASN A 150 10.84 0.48 -5.98
C ASN A 150 11.00 -0.71 -6.94
N LEU A 151 9.93 -1.22 -7.55
CA LEU A 151 10.02 -2.26 -8.56
C LEU A 151 10.29 -1.64 -9.95
N ASN A 152 11.08 -2.31 -10.78
CA ASN A 152 11.34 -1.89 -12.15
C ASN A 152 10.08 -2.00 -13.02
N SER A 153 9.96 -1.16 -14.04
CA SER A 153 8.82 -1.18 -14.98
C SER A 153 9.01 -2.28 -16.05
N LEU A 154 9.10 -3.54 -15.63
CA LEU A 154 9.39 -4.66 -16.51
C LEU A 154 8.20 -5.06 -17.39
N SER A 155 6.98 -4.76 -16.98
CA SER A 155 5.78 -5.09 -17.78
C SER A 155 5.84 -4.49 -19.17
N GLU A 156 6.27 -3.24 -19.31
CA GLU A 156 6.44 -2.57 -20.59
C GLU A 156 7.56 -3.21 -21.43
N LYS A 157 8.71 -3.55 -20.79
CA LYS A 157 9.85 -4.25 -21.43
C LYS A 157 9.40 -5.56 -22.10
N TYR A 158 8.44 -6.24 -21.49
CA TYR A 158 7.90 -7.52 -21.96
C TYR A 158 6.54 -7.42 -22.67
N GLY A 159 6.14 -6.22 -23.11
CA GLY A 159 4.95 -6.02 -23.96
C GLY A 159 3.60 -6.09 -23.24
N PHE A 160 3.56 -6.10 -21.91
CA PHE A 160 2.32 -6.06 -21.18
C PHE A 160 1.72 -4.64 -21.18
N SER A 161 0.40 -4.54 -21.36
CA SER A 161 -0.34 -3.28 -21.41
C SER A 161 -0.59 -2.63 -20.04
N TYR A 162 -0.05 -3.19 -18.96
CA TYR A 162 -0.23 -2.72 -17.58
C TYR A 162 1.11 -2.54 -16.86
N ASN A 163 1.16 -1.64 -15.91
CA ASN A 163 2.31 -1.45 -15.03
C ASN A 163 2.08 -2.21 -13.72
N ASN A 164 3.01 -3.07 -13.33
CA ASN A 164 2.98 -3.87 -12.10
C ASN A 164 3.67 -3.20 -10.92
N ASN A 165 4.40 -2.10 -11.12
CA ASN A 165 4.99 -1.40 -9.99
C ASN A 165 3.90 -1.02 -8.98
N ILE A 166 4.26 -1.04 -7.71
CA ILE A 166 3.36 -0.60 -6.67
C ILE A 166 3.08 0.89 -6.84
N ASN A 167 1.79 1.21 -6.91
CA ASN A 167 1.31 2.59 -6.92
C ASN A 167 0.26 2.74 -5.84
N VAL A 168 0.39 3.75 -5.02
CA VAL A 168 -0.58 4.08 -3.98
C VAL A 168 -1.00 5.53 -4.13
N THR A 169 -2.28 5.75 -4.38
CA THR A 169 -2.87 7.09 -4.38
C THR A 169 -3.90 7.20 -3.26
N ASN A 170 -3.73 8.20 -2.41
CA ASN A 170 -4.70 8.53 -1.36
C ASN A 170 -5.33 9.87 -1.68
N TYR A 171 -6.65 9.95 -1.55
CA TYR A 171 -7.45 11.17 -1.63
C TYR A 171 -8.10 11.39 -0.28
N ASP A 172 -7.87 12.54 0.32
CA ASP A 172 -8.42 12.90 1.61
C ASP A 172 -9.27 14.16 1.47
N PHE A 173 -10.49 14.12 2.00
CA PHE A 173 -11.40 15.25 2.03
C PHE A 173 -11.93 15.43 3.45
N ILE A 174 -11.81 16.65 3.99
CA ILE A 174 -12.33 17.01 5.30
C ILE A 174 -13.13 18.29 5.16
N ASN A 175 -14.33 18.30 5.71
CA ASN A 175 -15.14 19.50 5.84
C ASN A 175 -15.73 19.54 7.24
N ASN A 176 -15.52 20.64 7.94
CA ASN A 176 -16.17 20.96 9.21
C ASN A 176 -16.92 22.28 9.04
N LEU A 177 -18.18 22.29 9.36
CA LEU A 177 -19.05 23.46 9.31
C LEU A 177 -19.79 23.59 10.63
N ASN A 178 -19.70 24.73 11.28
CA ASN A 178 -20.48 25.07 12.45
C ASN A 178 -21.34 26.31 12.12
N VAL A 179 -22.62 26.24 12.48
CA VAL A 179 -23.59 27.32 12.22
C VAL A 179 -24.38 27.61 13.49
N GLN A 180 -24.36 28.85 13.94
CA GLN A 180 -25.30 29.35 14.95
C GLN A 180 -26.60 29.71 14.27
N ALA A 181 -27.52 28.73 14.13
CA ALA A 181 -28.76 28.86 13.39
C ALA A 181 -29.73 29.86 14.07
N THR A 182 -29.77 29.83 15.40
CA THR A 182 -30.49 30.79 16.23
C THR A 182 -29.60 31.16 17.44
N PRO A 183 -29.95 32.16 18.26
CA PRO A 183 -29.21 32.44 19.49
C PRO A 183 -29.07 31.26 20.45
N THR A 184 -30.00 30.30 20.37
CA THR A 184 -30.07 29.11 21.25
C THR A 184 -29.74 27.80 20.54
N THR A 185 -29.60 27.80 19.20
CA THR A 185 -29.38 26.57 18.38
C THR A 185 -28.08 26.61 17.63
N LYS A 186 -27.21 25.64 17.87
CA LYS A 186 -25.97 25.44 17.10
C LYS A 186 -26.02 24.10 16.36
N LEU A 187 -25.72 24.13 15.08
CA LEU A 187 -25.59 22.97 14.21
C LEU A 187 -24.12 22.78 13.82
N SER A 188 -23.66 21.54 13.81
CA SER A 188 -22.32 21.22 13.32
C SER A 188 -22.40 20.03 12.36
N LEU A 189 -21.76 20.18 11.20
CA LEU A 189 -21.59 19.13 10.20
C LEU A 189 -20.10 18.84 10.05
N GLY A 190 -19.70 17.60 10.25
CA GLY A 190 -18.36 17.11 9.96
C GLY A 190 -18.42 16.02 8.88
N LEU A 191 -17.70 16.17 7.79
CA LEU A 191 -17.55 15.17 6.75
C LEU A 191 -16.07 14.87 6.58
N ASN A 192 -15.72 13.58 6.67
CA ASN A 192 -14.38 13.09 6.39
C ASN A 192 -14.48 11.91 5.41
N ALA A 193 -13.79 12.01 4.29
CA ALA A 193 -13.67 10.95 3.31
C ALA A 193 -12.19 10.69 3.01
N SER A 194 -11.78 9.43 3.10
CA SER A 194 -10.45 8.98 2.73
C SER A 194 -10.60 7.81 1.75
N ILE A 195 -10.03 7.97 0.57
CA ILE A 195 -10.05 6.99 -0.51
C ILE A 195 -8.62 6.60 -0.79
N LYS A 196 -8.35 5.30 -0.84
CA LYS A 196 -7.04 4.75 -1.14
C LYS A 196 -7.15 3.79 -2.32
N ASP A 197 -6.47 4.13 -3.39
CA ASP A 197 -6.22 3.26 -4.54
C ASP A 197 -4.82 2.67 -4.41
N TRP A 198 -4.76 1.36 -4.43
CA TRP A 198 -3.50 0.61 -4.46
C TRP A 198 -3.49 -0.29 -5.70
N LYS A 199 -2.39 -0.29 -6.41
CA LYS A 199 -2.09 -1.19 -7.52
C LYS A 199 -0.71 -1.76 -7.32
N GLY A 200 -0.51 -3.02 -7.69
CA GLY A 200 0.80 -3.67 -7.59
C GLY A 200 0.79 -5.09 -8.16
N PRO A 201 1.90 -5.80 -8.03
CA PRO A 201 2.04 -7.16 -8.55
C PRO A 201 1.08 -8.14 -7.87
N ASN A 202 0.83 -9.27 -8.53
CA ASN A 202 0.07 -10.35 -7.93
C ASN A 202 0.84 -11.01 -6.77
N ALA A 203 2.14 -11.22 -6.92
CA ALA A 203 3.01 -11.69 -5.85
C ALA A 203 3.19 -10.65 -4.74
N SER A 204 3.44 -11.09 -3.51
CA SER A 204 3.74 -10.16 -2.42
C SER A 204 5.15 -9.58 -2.56
N THR A 205 5.37 -8.35 -2.08
CA THR A 205 6.69 -7.71 -2.12
C THR A 205 7.76 -8.53 -1.40
N SER A 206 7.41 -9.15 -0.27
CA SER A 206 8.32 -10.04 0.47
C SER A 206 8.67 -11.30 -0.33
N SER A 207 7.70 -11.88 -1.04
CA SER A 207 7.93 -13.04 -1.91
C SER A 207 8.84 -12.68 -3.09
N LEU A 208 8.58 -11.52 -3.74
CA LEU A 208 9.44 -11.04 -4.83
C LEU A 208 10.86 -10.77 -4.34
N PHE A 209 11.03 -10.14 -3.19
CA PHE A 209 12.35 -9.90 -2.60
C PHE A 209 13.06 -11.21 -2.27
N ALA A 210 12.38 -12.15 -1.62
CA ALA A 210 12.95 -13.46 -1.29
C ALA A 210 13.40 -14.20 -2.55
N SER A 211 12.58 -14.17 -3.60
CA SER A 211 12.92 -14.85 -4.85
C SER A 211 14.17 -14.28 -5.50
N THR A 212 14.42 -12.95 -5.45
CA THR A 212 15.67 -12.38 -5.98
C THR A 212 16.92 -12.78 -5.19
N MET A 213 16.75 -13.14 -3.89
CA MET A 213 17.87 -13.60 -3.05
C MET A 213 18.16 -15.09 -3.20
N GLU A 214 17.15 -15.88 -3.56
CA GLU A 214 17.22 -17.33 -3.58
C GLU A 214 17.56 -17.90 -4.96
N HIS A 215 17.35 -17.11 -6.04
CA HIS A 215 17.60 -17.59 -7.40
C HIS A 215 19.07 -17.52 -7.80
N ASN A 216 19.46 -18.56 -8.50
CA ASN A 216 20.81 -18.76 -8.97
C ASN A 216 21.09 -17.80 -10.16
N PRO A 217 22.22 -17.08 -10.17
CA PRO A 217 22.56 -16.12 -11.23
C PRO A 217 22.95 -16.76 -12.57
N VAL A 218 23.30 -18.07 -12.60
CA VAL A 218 23.94 -18.72 -13.76
C VAL A 218 23.17 -19.89 -14.36
N ASP A 219 22.04 -20.27 -13.78
CA ASP A 219 21.32 -21.46 -14.24
C ASP A 219 20.49 -21.18 -15.49
N TYR A 220 19.90 -20.00 -15.60
CA TYR A 220 19.06 -19.61 -16.75
C TYR A 220 19.01 -18.08 -16.91
N PRO A 221 18.77 -17.57 -18.13
CA PRO A 221 18.53 -16.16 -18.38
C PRO A 221 17.13 -15.76 -17.92
N VAL A 222 16.83 -14.46 -17.87
CA VAL A 222 15.47 -13.96 -17.57
C VAL A 222 14.47 -14.50 -18.59
N SER A 223 14.79 -14.42 -19.86
CA SER A 223 13.96 -14.96 -20.96
C SER A 223 14.84 -15.32 -22.14
N PHE A 224 14.38 -16.21 -23.00
CA PHE A 224 14.97 -16.53 -24.28
C PHE A 224 14.32 -15.70 -25.40
N PRO A 225 14.98 -15.48 -26.54
CA PRO A 225 14.37 -14.88 -27.71
C PRO A 225 13.30 -15.81 -28.30
N ALA A 226 12.30 -15.22 -28.96
CA ALA A 226 11.27 -15.99 -29.65
C ALA A 226 11.85 -16.80 -30.83
N GLY A 227 11.20 -17.90 -31.21
CA GLY A 227 11.46 -18.60 -32.46
C GLY A 227 12.22 -19.91 -32.37
N TYR A 228 12.53 -20.44 -31.21
CA TYR A 228 13.26 -21.72 -31.02
C TYR A 228 12.34 -22.97 -31.18
N GLY A 229 11.61 -23.05 -32.30
CA GLY A 229 10.75 -24.22 -32.59
C GLY A 229 9.43 -24.25 -31.83
N TYR A 230 9.14 -23.24 -31.07
CA TYR A 230 7.84 -23.02 -30.44
C TYR A 230 7.10 -21.91 -31.18
N ASP A 231 6.00 -22.27 -31.80
CA ASP A 231 5.09 -21.33 -32.48
C ASP A 231 4.19 -20.69 -31.42
N THR A 232 4.79 -19.82 -30.62
CA THR A 232 4.13 -19.16 -29.51
C THR A 232 4.43 -17.66 -29.55
N GLU A 233 3.38 -16.87 -29.39
CA GLU A 233 3.48 -15.43 -29.13
C GLU A 233 3.89 -15.15 -27.67
N ASP A 234 3.94 -16.21 -26.84
CA ASP A 234 4.28 -16.11 -25.44
C ASP A 234 5.78 -15.86 -25.22
N ILE A 235 6.09 -15.15 -24.16
CA ILE A 235 7.48 -14.94 -23.74
C ILE A 235 8.08 -16.25 -23.27
N MET A 236 9.25 -16.58 -23.76
CA MET A 236 9.98 -17.79 -23.38
C MET A 236 10.80 -17.54 -22.10
N TRP A 237 10.16 -17.65 -20.96
CA TRP A 237 10.81 -17.41 -19.66
C TRP A 237 11.87 -18.45 -19.36
N GLY A 238 13.02 -18.03 -18.85
CA GLY A 238 14.08 -18.94 -18.40
C GLY A 238 13.71 -19.69 -17.15
N ASP A 239 14.11 -20.96 -17.07
CA ASP A 239 13.98 -21.82 -15.91
C ASP A 239 15.00 -22.96 -15.99
N LYS A 240 15.08 -23.80 -14.95
CA LYS A 240 15.87 -25.02 -14.92
C LYS A 240 15.12 -26.16 -14.24
N SER A 241 15.00 -27.28 -14.95
CA SER A 241 14.41 -28.50 -14.41
C SER A 241 15.27 -29.07 -13.29
N GLY A 242 14.62 -29.63 -12.25
CA GLY A 242 15.31 -30.30 -11.12
C GLY A 242 15.99 -29.36 -10.14
N GLY A 243 15.73 -28.07 -10.19
CA GLY A 243 16.19 -27.09 -9.17
C GLY A 243 15.56 -27.36 -7.81
N PRO A 244 16.09 -26.73 -6.73
CA PRO A 244 15.60 -26.93 -5.36
C PRO A 244 14.12 -26.55 -5.14
N PHE A 245 13.53 -25.82 -6.06
CA PHE A 245 12.13 -25.42 -6.08
C PHE A 245 11.25 -26.29 -7.00
N ALA A 246 11.75 -27.42 -7.48
CA ALA A 246 11.10 -28.31 -8.45
C ALA A 246 9.81 -29.01 -7.96
N THR A 247 9.29 -28.67 -6.81
CA THR A 247 8.02 -29.20 -6.29
C THR A 247 6.80 -28.52 -6.92
N GLY A 248 6.79 -28.34 -8.24
CA GLY A 248 5.58 -28.05 -9.02
C GLY A 248 5.32 -26.59 -9.37
N GLY A 249 6.26 -25.67 -9.16
CA GLY A 249 6.14 -24.27 -9.59
C GLY A 249 7.36 -23.80 -10.35
N TYR A 250 7.16 -23.25 -11.52
CA TYR A 250 8.19 -22.51 -12.23
C TYR A 250 8.44 -21.21 -11.49
N MET A 251 9.68 -20.92 -11.14
CA MET A 251 10.02 -19.77 -10.33
C MET A 251 11.01 -18.88 -11.06
N ASN A 252 10.49 -18.13 -12.02
CA ASN A 252 11.24 -17.03 -12.61
C ASN A 252 10.77 -15.74 -11.94
N PRO A 253 11.63 -15.03 -11.17
CA PRO A 253 11.24 -13.83 -10.42
C PRO A 253 10.58 -12.76 -11.28
N VAL A 254 11.08 -12.56 -12.51
CA VAL A 254 10.54 -11.57 -13.43
C VAL A 254 9.19 -12.01 -13.99
N ALA A 255 9.04 -13.30 -14.36
CA ALA A 255 7.76 -13.84 -14.83
C ALA A 255 6.69 -13.74 -13.75
N ASP A 256 6.99 -14.15 -12.51
CA ASP A 256 6.08 -14.03 -11.38
C ASP A 256 5.67 -12.57 -11.08
N TYR A 257 6.57 -11.64 -11.35
CA TYR A 257 6.31 -10.22 -11.19
C TYR A 257 5.39 -9.67 -12.28
N VAL A 258 5.63 -10.00 -13.55
CA VAL A 258 4.94 -9.36 -14.68
C VAL A 258 3.65 -10.06 -15.12
N THR A 259 3.43 -11.33 -14.77
CA THR A 259 2.27 -12.12 -15.22
C THR A 259 0.99 -11.89 -14.41
N GLY A 260 0.71 -10.66 -14.09
CA GLY A 260 -0.53 -10.28 -13.43
C GLY A 260 -0.39 -9.08 -12.51
N TYR A 261 -1.52 -8.62 -12.01
CA TYR A 261 -1.55 -7.49 -11.07
C TYR A 261 -2.78 -7.53 -10.18
N LYS A 262 -2.69 -6.84 -9.07
CA LYS A 262 -3.80 -6.61 -8.14
C LYS A 262 -4.13 -5.14 -8.05
N THR A 263 -5.41 -4.84 -7.87
CA THR A 263 -5.89 -3.51 -7.49
C THR A 263 -6.71 -3.63 -6.21
N ASN A 264 -6.55 -2.66 -5.33
CA ASN A 264 -7.35 -2.53 -4.12
C ASN A 264 -7.86 -1.09 -4.03
N HIS A 265 -9.17 -0.94 -3.97
CA HIS A 265 -9.83 0.33 -3.72
C HIS A 265 -10.46 0.29 -2.33
N THR A 266 -10.07 1.20 -1.44
CA THR A 266 -10.64 1.31 -0.10
C THR A 266 -11.18 2.71 0.10
N SER A 267 -12.43 2.82 0.57
CA SER A 267 -13.03 4.10 0.94
C SER A 267 -13.53 4.08 2.38
N ILE A 268 -13.27 5.15 3.12
CA ILE A 268 -13.77 5.38 4.46
C ILE A 268 -14.44 6.75 4.46
N ILE A 269 -15.75 6.78 4.69
CA ILE A 269 -16.53 8.01 4.76
C ILE A 269 -17.14 8.09 6.15
N THR A 270 -16.95 9.21 6.83
CA THR A 270 -17.54 9.50 8.13
C THR A 270 -18.28 10.83 8.06
N ALA A 271 -19.56 10.83 8.37
CA ALA A 271 -20.39 12.02 8.49
C ALA A 271 -20.90 12.14 9.91
N ASN A 272 -20.67 13.30 10.52
CA ASN A 272 -21.14 13.61 11.87
C ASN A 272 -22.06 14.83 11.80
N PHE A 273 -23.21 14.72 12.39
CA PHE A 273 -24.14 15.84 12.59
C PHE A 273 -24.36 16.03 14.07
N LYS A 274 -24.13 17.26 14.56
CA LYS A 274 -24.38 17.64 15.96
C LYS A 274 -25.40 18.77 16.02
N LEU A 275 -26.33 18.61 16.93
CA LEU A 275 -27.28 19.63 17.31
C LEU A 275 -27.05 19.99 18.79
N GLN A 276 -26.87 21.25 19.08
CA GLN A 276 -26.82 21.79 20.43
C GLN A 276 -27.94 22.81 20.56
N GLN A 277 -28.84 22.59 21.53
CA GLN A 277 -29.98 23.44 21.79
C GLN A 277 -29.95 23.89 23.25
N ASP A 278 -29.81 25.19 23.47
CA ASP A 278 -30.03 25.79 24.78
C ASP A 278 -31.53 25.78 25.07
N LEU A 279 -31.90 25.16 26.18
CA LEU A 279 -33.25 25.06 26.69
C LEU A 279 -33.49 25.98 27.90
N GLY A 280 -32.62 26.95 28.11
CA GLY A 280 -32.66 27.91 29.19
C GLY A 280 -33.96 28.72 29.28
N MET A 281 -34.72 28.79 28.16
CA MET A 281 -36.08 29.37 28.14
C MET A 281 -37.09 28.56 28.93
N PHE A 282 -36.90 27.26 29.13
CA PHE A 282 -37.73 26.40 29.92
C PHE A 282 -37.19 26.21 31.34
N ILE A 283 -35.91 25.83 31.42
CA ILE A 283 -35.18 25.59 32.67
C ILE A 283 -33.81 26.23 32.54
N LYS A 284 -33.53 27.25 33.37
CA LYS A 284 -32.24 27.96 33.37
C LYS A 284 -31.09 26.98 33.58
N GLY A 285 -30.15 26.96 32.63
CA GLY A 285 -28.98 26.08 32.68
C GLY A 285 -29.20 24.69 32.07
N LEU A 286 -30.36 24.42 31.44
CA LEU A 286 -30.62 23.19 30.71
C LEU A 286 -30.21 23.32 29.25
N ALA A 287 -29.53 22.30 28.71
CA ALA A 287 -29.17 22.19 27.30
C ALA A 287 -29.37 20.75 26.77
N PHE A 288 -29.77 20.63 25.54
CA PHE A 288 -29.84 19.37 24.79
C PHE A 288 -28.71 19.28 23.79
N ASN A 289 -28.02 18.13 23.72
CA ASN A 289 -27.04 17.84 22.69
C ASN A 289 -27.39 16.52 21.99
N GLY A 290 -27.52 16.58 20.67
CA GLY A 290 -27.70 15.42 19.83
C GLY A 290 -26.47 15.19 18.94
N LEU A 291 -26.04 13.94 18.78
CA LEU A 291 -25.01 13.53 17.87
C LEU A 291 -25.53 12.35 17.03
N PHE A 292 -25.50 12.53 15.72
CA PHE A 292 -25.65 11.47 14.74
C PHE A 292 -24.33 11.26 14.03
N SER A 293 -23.83 10.03 14.00
CA SER A 293 -22.60 9.68 13.26
C SER A 293 -22.88 8.49 12.34
N TYR A 294 -22.51 8.67 11.08
CA TYR A 294 -22.53 7.63 10.05
C TYR A 294 -21.10 7.36 9.60
N LYS A 295 -20.68 6.10 9.64
CA LYS A 295 -19.40 5.66 9.08
C LYS A 295 -19.63 4.52 8.11
N ASN A 296 -19.10 4.68 6.91
CA ASN A 296 -19.04 3.62 5.89
C ASN A 296 -17.56 3.28 5.62
N HIS A 297 -17.28 2.00 5.59
CA HIS A 297 -16.00 1.46 5.11
C HIS A 297 -16.31 0.47 4.00
N SER A 298 -15.69 0.66 2.85
CA SER A 298 -15.82 -0.22 1.68
C SER A 298 -14.42 -0.57 1.16
N SER A 299 -14.24 -1.83 0.78
CA SER A 299 -13.01 -2.30 0.15
C SER A 299 -13.37 -3.22 -1.02
N SER A 300 -12.74 -2.99 -2.16
CA SER A 300 -12.90 -3.79 -3.37
C SER A 300 -11.53 -4.21 -3.89
N ASN A 301 -11.34 -5.50 -4.09
CA ASN A 301 -10.12 -6.07 -4.62
C ASN A 301 -10.40 -6.70 -5.97
N ALA A 302 -9.50 -6.52 -6.92
CA ALA A 302 -9.48 -7.30 -8.16
C ALA A 302 -8.06 -7.83 -8.39
N THR A 303 -7.98 -9.12 -8.73
CA THR A 303 -6.74 -9.81 -9.07
C THR A 303 -6.86 -10.30 -10.50
N ARG A 304 -5.85 -10.02 -11.29
CA ARG A 304 -5.69 -10.55 -12.66
C ARG A 304 -4.36 -11.26 -12.70
N VAL A 305 -4.38 -12.52 -13.09
CA VAL A 305 -3.19 -13.36 -13.12
C VAL A 305 -3.23 -14.23 -14.37
N SER A 306 -2.07 -14.40 -14.97
CA SER A 306 -1.81 -15.33 -16.05
C SER A 306 -0.79 -16.37 -15.57
N ASP A 307 -0.93 -17.60 -16.00
CA ASP A 307 0.18 -18.56 -15.92
C ASP A 307 1.19 -18.23 -17.02
N TYR A 308 2.39 -18.80 -16.94
CA TYR A 308 3.42 -18.66 -17.94
C TYR A 308 4.11 -20.01 -18.23
N ASN A 309 4.70 -20.11 -19.41
CA ASN A 309 5.52 -21.24 -19.81
C ASN A 309 7.00 -20.89 -19.64
N ALA A 310 7.80 -21.82 -19.13
CA ALA A 310 9.21 -21.62 -18.89
C ALA A 310 10.04 -22.66 -19.63
N PHE A 311 11.29 -22.31 -19.97
CA PHE A 311 12.13 -23.05 -20.89
C PHE A 311 13.57 -23.13 -20.37
N GLU A 312 14.24 -24.21 -20.76
CA GLU A 312 15.67 -24.41 -20.51
C GLU A 312 16.38 -24.87 -21.77
N VAL A 313 17.70 -24.72 -21.81
CA VAL A 313 18.53 -25.26 -22.89
C VAL A 313 18.51 -26.78 -22.84
N ALA A 314 18.04 -27.41 -23.91
CA ALA A 314 17.96 -28.87 -24.02
C ALA A 314 19.24 -29.47 -24.60
N SER A 315 19.85 -28.81 -25.59
CA SER A 315 21.11 -29.20 -26.21
C SER A 315 21.81 -27.96 -26.70
N GLN A 316 23.15 -28.06 -26.80
CA GLN A 316 24.02 -27.05 -27.31
C GLN A 316 24.97 -27.71 -28.31
N ASN A 317 25.29 -27.03 -29.41
CA ASN A 317 26.34 -27.39 -30.32
C ASN A 317 27.58 -26.50 -30.02
N ASP A 318 28.60 -27.10 -29.47
CA ASP A 318 29.82 -26.36 -29.02
C ASP A 318 30.62 -25.73 -30.17
N GLU A 319 30.46 -26.26 -31.41
CA GLU A 319 31.17 -25.74 -32.57
C GLU A 319 30.47 -24.52 -33.19
N THR A 320 29.15 -24.55 -33.25
CA THR A 320 28.36 -23.46 -33.87
C THR A 320 27.77 -22.47 -32.87
N GLY A 321 27.72 -22.81 -31.58
CA GLY A 321 27.06 -22.04 -30.55
C GLY A 321 25.51 -22.06 -30.66
N GLU A 322 24.98 -22.88 -31.55
CA GLU A 322 23.53 -23.08 -31.65
C GLU A 322 23.01 -23.89 -30.48
N TYR A 323 21.80 -23.61 -30.04
CA TYR A 323 21.15 -24.34 -28.95
C TYR A 323 19.66 -24.58 -29.23
N THR A 324 19.12 -25.61 -28.62
CA THR A 324 17.70 -25.91 -28.68
C THR A 324 17.11 -25.71 -27.29
N LEU A 325 15.81 -25.40 -27.24
CA LEU A 325 15.10 -25.21 -25.99
C LEU A 325 14.09 -26.32 -25.77
N ARG A 326 13.83 -26.64 -24.52
CA ARG A 326 12.70 -27.47 -24.11
C ARG A 326 11.90 -26.78 -23.01
N ARG A 327 10.60 -27.05 -22.97
CA ARG A 327 9.73 -26.56 -21.88
C ARG A 327 10.04 -27.33 -20.60
N THR A 328 10.11 -26.62 -19.47
CA THR A 328 10.41 -27.18 -18.15
C THR A 328 9.16 -27.70 -17.44
N GLY A 329 8.22 -28.24 -18.09
CA GLY A 329 7.01 -28.80 -17.51
C GLY A 329 5.87 -28.88 -18.49
N ASN A 330 4.67 -29.06 -17.95
CA ASN A 330 3.46 -29.11 -18.77
C ASN A 330 3.12 -27.73 -19.33
N GLU A 331 2.54 -27.71 -20.51
CA GLU A 331 2.00 -26.49 -21.11
C GLU A 331 0.92 -25.87 -20.21
N ARG A 332 1.02 -24.58 -20.02
CA ARG A 332 0.07 -23.79 -19.25
C ARG A 332 -0.65 -22.81 -20.17
N GLY A 333 -1.92 -22.64 -19.92
CA GLY A 333 -2.68 -21.61 -20.63
C GLY A 333 -2.37 -20.24 -20.08
N THR A 334 -1.94 -19.33 -20.95
CA THR A 334 -1.53 -17.96 -20.63
C THR A 334 -2.69 -16.96 -20.57
N ALA A 335 -3.93 -17.44 -20.72
CA ALA A 335 -5.11 -16.60 -20.62
C ALA A 335 -5.27 -15.97 -19.23
N ILE A 336 -5.57 -14.67 -19.19
CA ILE A 336 -5.75 -13.93 -17.96
C ILE A 336 -6.98 -14.44 -17.20
N LYS A 337 -6.76 -14.89 -15.97
CA LYS A 337 -7.79 -15.24 -14.98
C LYS A 337 -8.07 -14.04 -14.11
N THR A 338 -9.36 -13.73 -13.91
CA THR A 338 -9.77 -12.60 -13.07
C THR A 338 -10.56 -13.10 -11.87
N SER A 339 -10.22 -12.62 -10.70
CA SER A 339 -10.99 -12.83 -9.47
C SER A 339 -11.09 -11.52 -8.70
N GLY A 340 -12.08 -11.41 -7.83
CA GLY A 340 -12.26 -10.22 -7.04
C GLY A 340 -13.15 -10.46 -5.84
N SER A 341 -13.08 -9.54 -4.89
CA SER A 341 -13.92 -9.52 -3.71
C SER A 341 -14.31 -8.09 -3.36
N HIS A 342 -15.49 -7.96 -2.77
CA HIS A 342 -15.98 -6.71 -2.21
C HIS A 342 -16.41 -6.94 -0.78
N SER A 343 -16.02 -6.05 0.10
CA SER A 343 -16.41 -6.07 1.50
C SER A 343 -16.71 -4.65 1.99
N GLY A 344 -17.59 -4.55 2.97
CA GLY A 344 -17.89 -3.25 3.56
C GLY A 344 -18.68 -3.39 4.86
N ASN A 345 -18.61 -2.36 5.67
CA ASN A 345 -19.45 -2.23 6.85
C ASN A 345 -19.96 -0.80 7.01
N ARG A 346 -21.11 -0.69 7.66
CA ARG A 346 -21.73 0.57 8.05
C ARG A 346 -21.87 0.60 9.55
N LYS A 347 -21.58 1.74 10.15
CA LYS A 347 -21.79 2.00 11.56
C LYS A 347 -22.64 3.25 11.70
N LEU A 348 -23.73 3.13 12.42
CA LEU A 348 -24.57 4.22 12.85
C LEU A 348 -24.36 4.41 14.34
N TYR A 349 -24.22 5.64 14.75
CA TYR A 349 -24.16 6.00 16.17
C TYR A 349 -25.07 7.19 16.41
N LEU A 350 -25.94 7.05 17.39
CA LEU A 350 -26.84 8.10 17.84
C LEU A 350 -26.61 8.30 19.34
N GLN A 351 -26.48 9.54 19.73
CA GLN A 351 -26.33 9.94 21.13
C GLN A 351 -27.19 11.17 21.40
N ALA A 352 -27.83 11.18 22.52
CA ALA A 352 -28.53 12.36 23.01
C ALA A 352 -28.15 12.61 24.49
N THR A 353 -27.89 13.86 24.85
CA THR A 353 -27.65 14.26 26.23
C THR A 353 -28.53 15.42 26.63
N LEU A 354 -28.99 15.39 27.89
CA LEU A 354 -29.52 16.53 28.59
C LEU A 354 -28.54 16.95 29.66
N ASP A 355 -27.96 18.14 29.48
CA ASP A 355 -27.01 18.71 30.40
C ASP A 355 -27.65 19.83 31.20
N TYR A 356 -27.54 19.76 32.54
CA TYR A 356 -28.02 20.79 33.44
C TYR A 356 -26.82 21.38 34.20
N LYS A 357 -26.67 22.69 34.15
CA LYS A 357 -25.63 23.42 34.90
C LYS A 357 -26.23 24.69 35.49
N HIS A 358 -26.30 24.76 36.82
CA HIS A 358 -26.85 25.92 37.51
C HIS A 358 -26.14 26.15 38.84
N THR A 359 -25.89 27.44 39.17
CA THR A 359 -25.41 27.88 40.47
C THR A 359 -26.53 28.43 41.29
N PHE A 360 -26.88 27.76 42.37
CA PHE A 360 -27.93 28.18 43.31
C PHE A 360 -27.34 29.07 44.38
N GLY A 361 -28.02 30.21 44.63
CA GLY A 361 -27.63 31.16 45.70
C GLY A 361 -26.24 31.73 45.54
N GLY A 362 -25.60 31.62 44.36
CA GLY A 362 -24.24 32.06 44.11
C GLY A 362 -23.15 31.22 44.78
N VAL A 363 -23.49 30.09 45.41
CA VAL A 363 -22.61 29.29 46.27
C VAL A 363 -22.63 27.78 45.89
N HIS A 364 -23.77 27.26 45.44
CA HIS A 364 -23.91 25.84 45.15
C HIS A 364 -23.97 25.56 43.65
N ASP A 365 -22.89 25.02 43.10
CA ASP A 365 -22.82 24.59 41.69
C ASP A 365 -23.30 23.17 41.51
N VAL A 366 -24.40 23.02 40.75
CA VAL A 366 -24.97 21.72 40.39
C VAL A 366 -24.74 21.47 38.92
N ASN A 367 -24.06 20.34 38.61
CA ASN A 367 -23.87 19.84 37.25
C ASN A 367 -24.46 18.43 37.17
N ALA A 368 -25.37 18.21 36.24
CA ALA A 368 -25.94 16.91 35.99
C ALA A 368 -25.96 16.64 34.46
N MET A 369 -25.75 15.41 34.10
CA MET A 369 -25.83 14.96 32.69
C MET A 369 -26.61 13.66 32.63
N PHE A 370 -27.56 13.61 31.73
CA PHE A 370 -28.31 12.41 31.39
C PHE A 370 -27.95 12.03 29.94
N LEU A 371 -27.51 10.80 29.74
CA LEU A 371 -26.99 10.29 28.47
C LEU A 371 -27.85 9.12 27.98
N PHE A 372 -28.23 9.17 26.68
CA PHE A 372 -28.87 8.10 25.92
C PHE A 372 -27.99 7.57 24.82
#